data_3ad1f6dcc33264b868a5b06bdffada43
#
_entry.id   3ad1f6dcc33264b868a5b06bdffada43
#
_cell.length_a   1.000
_cell.length_b   1.000
_cell.length_c   1.000
_cell.angle_alpha   90.00
_cell.angle_beta   90.00
_cell.angle_gamma   90.00
#
_symmetry.space_group_name_H-M   'P 1'
#
loop_
_entity.id
_entity.type
_entity.pdbx_description
1 polymer ?
#
loop_
_entity_poly.entity_id
_entity_poly.type
_entity_poly.pdbx_seq_one_letter_code
_entity_poly.pdbx_strand_id
1 'polypeptide(L)'
;GELIQPFVVPLLQNDDGAMFADTLLTRQKDVAILFSFSRAYFLVDMEVPSAYVSFLLSIMPQKSVVDLYAMLGLQKQAKTLFYRQLQHHLGHSRDNFQVAPGVRGMVMLVFCLPSFPFVFKMIKDRFDPPKTTTEREVREKYLLVKNHDRVGRLADTLEYSNVAIPTHRIEPQLLEQLRELCAGSIEEYGDRLVIRHIYIERRMEPLDNYLAGASKRERKRAILDYGNAIRDLAGANIFPGDMLKKNFGVTRHGRVVFYDYDEICPLTDCNFREIPPPRNEEDEMSDELIIQSEIILPFKNRCLDNSEEKFIQKMRKIIGFHTLPLHFFMKFFIEWKP
;
A
#
# COMPACT_ATOMS: atom_id res chain seq x y z
N GLY A 1 28.32 21.54 8.74
CA GLY A 1 27.09 22.11 8.23
C GLY A 1 26.14 22.33 9.39
N GLU A 2 25.42 23.44 9.40
CA GLU A 2 24.40 23.71 10.42
C GLU A 2 23.31 22.67 10.32
N LEU A 3 22.92 22.11 11.47
CA LEU A 3 21.80 21.18 11.57
C LEU A 3 20.49 21.98 11.40
N ILE A 4 19.83 21.83 10.25
CA ILE A 4 18.53 22.42 10.01
C ILE A 4 17.48 21.55 10.71
N GLN A 5 16.77 22.12 11.67
CA GLN A 5 15.63 21.47 12.31
C GLN A 5 14.34 21.84 11.58
N PRO A 6 13.53 20.86 11.15
CA PRO A 6 12.26 21.16 10.52
C PRO A 6 11.29 21.82 11.51
N PHE A 7 10.52 22.77 11.02
CA PHE A 7 9.42 23.40 11.73
C PHE A 7 8.24 23.52 10.76
N VAL A 8 7.30 22.57 10.86
CA VAL A 8 6.18 22.44 9.93
C VAL A 8 4.87 22.53 10.70
N VAL A 9 4.03 23.46 10.30
CA VAL A 9 2.69 23.67 10.89
C VAL A 9 1.64 23.44 9.80
N PRO A 10 0.90 22.32 9.82
CA PRO A 10 -0.26 22.12 8.97
C PRO A 10 -1.35 23.16 9.34
N LEU A 11 -1.80 23.89 8.34
CA LEU A 11 -2.94 24.80 8.45
C LEU A 11 -4.15 24.10 7.82
N LEU A 12 -5.20 23.95 8.59
CA LEU A 12 -6.46 23.37 8.14
C LEU A 12 -7.53 24.46 8.07
N GLN A 13 -8.50 24.26 7.21
CA GLN A 13 -9.67 25.11 7.10
C GLN A 13 -10.90 24.30 7.50
N ASN A 14 -11.72 24.82 8.40
CA ASN A 14 -12.99 24.21 8.76
C ASN A 14 -14.09 24.59 7.75
N ASP A 15 -15.29 24.03 7.92
CA ASP A 15 -16.44 24.25 7.03
C ASP A 15 -16.90 25.71 7.00
N ASP A 16 -16.65 26.47 8.07
CA ASP A 16 -16.97 27.90 8.18
C ASP A 16 -15.92 28.79 7.49
N GLY A 17 -14.87 28.16 6.92
CA GLY A 17 -13.79 28.91 6.27
C GLY A 17 -12.70 29.41 7.22
N ALA A 18 -12.81 29.19 8.52
CA ALA A 18 -11.79 29.59 9.49
C ALA A 18 -10.55 28.70 9.40
N MET A 19 -9.38 29.35 9.40
CA MET A 19 -8.08 28.69 9.37
C MET A 19 -7.57 28.42 10.79
N PHE A 20 -7.04 27.25 11.04
CA PHE A 20 -6.41 26.92 12.31
C PHE A 20 -5.15 26.07 12.13
N ALA A 21 -4.22 26.16 13.09
CA ALA A 21 -3.05 25.31 13.14
C ALA A 21 -3.41 23.98 13.81
N ASP A 22 -3.24 22.87 13.08
CA ASP A 22 -3.58 21.53 13.60
C ASP A 22 -2.52 21.04 14.60
N THR A 23 -1.26 21.10 14.21
CA THR A 23 -0.15 20.58 15.02
C THR A 23 1.17 21.25 14.66
N LEU A 24 2.22 20.90 15.42
CA LEU A 24 3.59 21.30 15.13
C LEU A 24 4.46 20.07 14.93
N LEU A 25 5.05 19.91 13.74
CA LEU A 25 5.97 18.84 13.41
C LEU A 25 7.41 19.34 13.41
N THR A 26 8.22 18.86 14.33
CA THR A 26 9.65 19.22 14.48
C THR A 26 10.60 18.05 14.25
N ARG A 27 10.08 16.82 14.17
CA ARG A 27 10.90 15.64 13.94
C ARG A 27 10.92 15.28 12.45
N GLN A 28 12.10 15.05 11.92
CA GLN A 28 12.29 14.62 10.52
C GLN A 28 11.40 13.43 10.12
N LYS A 29 11.20 12.49 11.05
CA LYS A 29 10.34 11.31 10.81
C LYS A 29 8.89 11.70 10.55
N ASP A 30 8.34 12.64 11.32
CA ASP A 30 6.94 13.05 11.19
C ASP A 30 6.73 13.86 9.90
N VAL A 31 7.68 14.75 9.57
CA VAL A 31 7.68 15.46 8.28
C VAL A 31 7.80 14.47 7.12
N ALA A 32 8.66 13.45 7.23
CA ALA A 32 8.79 12.43 6.18
C ALA A 32 7.49 11.63 5.94
N ILE A 33 6.61 11.50 6.93
CA ILE A 33 5.30 10.86 6.77
C ILE A 33 4.39 11.69 5.86
N LEU A 34 4.39 13.03 5.99
CA LEU A 34 3.63 13.90 5.07
C LEU A 34 4.03 13.69 3.62
N PHE A 35 5.33 13.44 3.37
CA PHE A 35 5.87 13.14 2.04
C PHE A 35 5.85 11.64 1.72
N SER A 36 4.84 10.89 2.20
CA SER A 36 4.69 9.45 1.96
C SER A 36 3.28 9.08 1.51
N PHE A 37 2.41 10.05 1.24
CA PHE A 37 1.07 9.80 0.75
C PHE A 37 1.12 9.33 -0.70
N SER A 38 0.19 8.49 -1.11
CA SER A 38 0.09 8.02 -2.50
C SER A 38 -0.41 9.10 -3.45
N ARG A 39 -1.05 10.14 -2.90
CA ARG A 39 -1.49 11.32 -3.63
C ARG A 39 -0.51 12.48 -3.43
N ALA A 40 -0.18 13.19 -4.52
CA ALA A 40 0.58 14.44 -4.45
C ALA A 40 -0.32 15.57 -3.92
N TYR A 41 -0.14 15.91 -2.64
CA TYR A 41 -0.87 17.03 -2.01
C TYR A 41 -0.16 18.37 -2.15
N PHE A 42 1.16 18.34 -2.25
CA PHE A 42 1.98 19.53 -2.24
C PHE A 42 2.22 20.01 -3.66
N LEU A 43 1.23 20.66 -4.24
CA LEU A 43 1.38 21.36 -5.54
C LEU A 43 2.03 22.70 -5.27
N VAL A 44 3.33 22.70 -5.05
CA VAL A 44 4.08 23.92 -4.69
C VAL A 44 4.40 24.69 -5.95
N ASP A 45 4.08 25.98 -5.97
CA ASP A 45 4.59 26.90 -6.96
C ASP A 45 6.05 27.23 -6.65
N MET A 46 6.94 26.84 -7.54
CA MET A 46 8.38 26.94 -7.35
C MET A 46 9.08 27.25 -8.67
N GLU A 47 9.95 28.24 -8.66
CA GLU A 47 10.71 28.62 -9.86
C GLU A 47 11.76 27.55 -10.23
N VAL A 48 12.43 26.98 -9.22
CA VAL A 48 13.52 26.01 -9.41
C VAL A 48 13.24 24.73 -8.62
N PRO A 49 12.51 23.75 -9.19
CA PRO A 49 12.12 22.52 -8.50
C PRO A 49 13.31 21.72 -7.92
N SER A 50 14.45 21.71 -8.61
CA SER A 50 15.63 20.98 -8.13
C SER A 50 16.25 21.59 -6.87
N ALA A 51 16.23 22.90 -6.73
CA ALA A 51 16.70 23.59 -5.52
C ALA A 51 15.77 23.28 -4.33
N TYR A 52 14.46 23.28 -4.58
CA TYR A 52 13.48 22.94 -3.56
C TYR A 52 13.60 21.49 -3.09
N VAL A 53 13.77 20.54 -4.01
CA VAL A 53 14.02 19.14 -3.67
C VAL A 53 15.33 18.96 -2.91
N SER A 54 16.38 19.69 -3.27
CA SER A 54 17.66 19.67 -2.54
C SER A 54 17.51 20.17 -1.11
N PHE A 55 16.72 21.24 -0.92
CA PHE A 55 16.38 21.74 0.42
C PHE A 55 15.59 20.69 1.22
N LEU A 56 14.55 20.06 0.65
CA LEU A 56 13.78 19.02 1.31
C LEU A 56 14.66 17.82 1.69
N LEU A 57 15.63 17.44 0.86
CA LEU A 57 16.60 16.39 1.19
C LEU A 57 17.46 16.73 2.40
N SER A 58 17.79 18.01 2.62
CA SER A 58 18.57 18.44 3.79
C SER A 58 17.82 18.21 5.10
N ILE A 59 16.50 18.31 5.10
CA ILE A 59 15.64 18.07 6.26
C ILE A 59 15.05 16.64 6.32
N MET A 60 15.10 15.90 5.21
CA MET A 60 14.59 14.52 5.10
C MET A 60 15.57 13.63 4.31
N PRO A 61 16.81 13.42 4.80
CA PRO A 61 17.85 12.72 4.04
C PRO A 61 17.51 11.25 3.74
N GLN A 62 16.56 10.67 4.44
CA GLN A 62 16.06 9.30 4.21
C GLN A 62 15.10 9.19 3.03
N LYS A 63 14.58 10.30 2.49
CA LYS A 63 13.71 10.29 1.31
C LYS A 63 14.54 10.17 0.04
N SER A 64 13.98 9.57 -1.00
CA SER A 64 14.61 9.60 -2.32
C SER A 64 14.20 10.86 -3.10
N VAL A 65 15.05 11.28 -4.01
CA VAL A 65 14.75 12.38 -4.93
C VAL A 65 13.46 12.10 -5.72
N VAL A 66 13.26 10.84 -6.13
CA VAL A 66 12.06 10.38 -6.86
C VAL A 66 10.81 10.59 -6.03
N ASP A 67 10.82 10.16 -4.76
CA ASP A 67 9.67 10.31 -3.87
C ASP A 67 9.30 11.79 -3.68
N LEU A 68 10.30 12.66 -3.51
CA LEU A 68 10.06 14.10 -3.33
C LEU A 68 9.48 14.75 -4.57
N TYR A 69 10.03 14.47 -5.76
CA TYR A 69 9.44 14.98 -6.99
C TYR A 69 8.00 14.50 -7.20
N ALA A 70 7.71 13.22 -6.89
CA ALA A 70 6.36 12.68 -6.99
C ALA A 70 5.39 13.42 -6.06
N MET A 71 5.78 13.62 -4.80
CA MET A 71 4.95 14.29 -3.78
C MET A 71 4.73 15.77 -4.05
N LEU A 72 5.65 16.44 -4.74
CA LEU A 72 5.50 17.82 -5.19
C LEU A 72 4.64 17.98 -6.45
N GLY A 73 4.04 16.91 -6.95
CA GLY A 73 3.21 16.92 -8.16
C GLY A 73 4.02 16.80 -9.47
N LEU A 74 5.34 16.66 -9.40
CA LEU A 74 6.23 16.57 -10.56
C LEU A 74 6.41 15.11 -11.03
N GLN A 75 5.29 14.45 -11.33
CA GLN A 75 5.23 13.02 -11.65
C GLN A 75 6.11 12.63 -12.85
N LYS A 76 6.16 13.46 -13.90
CA LYS A 76 7.02 13.20 -15.07
C LYS A 76 8.51 13.18 -14.70
N GLN A 77 8.91 14.09 -13.83
CA GLN A 77 10.29 14.17 -13.33
C GLN A 77 10.62 12.93 -12.48
N ALA A 78 9.74 12.59 -11.55
CA ALA A 78 9.87 11.40 -10.71
C ALA A 78 10.02 10.13 -11.55
N LYS A 79 9.16 9.93 -12.54
CA LYS A 79 9.21 8.78 -13.46
C LYS A 79 10.52 8.74 -14.24
N THR A 80 10.99 9.88 -14.78
CA THR A 80 12.25 9.95 -15.51
C THR A 80 13.43 9.57 -14.62
N LEU A 81 13.49 10.08 -13.40
CA LEU A 81 14.56 9.78 -12.45
C LEU A 81 14.54 8.32 -12.01
N PHE A 82 13.36 7.79 -11.72
CA PHE A 82 13.23 6.37 -11.40
C PHE A 82 13.75 5.49 -12.54
N TYR A 83 13.33 5.77 -13.79
CA TYR A 83 13.79 5.00 -14.94
C TYR A 83 15.29 5.06 -15.12
N ARG A 84 15.91 6.22 -14.91
CA ARG A 84 17.38 6.37 -14.91
C ARG A 84 18.04 5.54 -13.80
N GLN A 85 17.47 5.52 -12.59
CA GLN A 85 17.96 4.69 -11.49
C GLN A 85 17.86 3.20 -11.83
N LEU A 86 16.76 2.75 -12.44
CA LEU A 86 16.59 1.37 -12.88
C LEU A 86 17.63 1.02 -13.96
N GLN A 87 17.82 1.85 -14.97
CA GLN A 87 18.82 1.61 -16.02
C GLN A 87 20.24 1.58 -15.44
N HIS A 88 20.57 2.50 -14.53
CA HIS A 88 21.86 2.50 -13.84
C HIS A 88 22.05 1.20 -13.04
N HIS A 89 21.04 0.77 -12.30
CA HIS A 89 21.08 -0.49 -11.55
C HIS A 89 21.30 -1.70 -12.48
N LEU A 90 20.56 -1.77 -13.58
CA LEU A 90 20.75 -2.85 -14.57
C LEU A 90 22.13 -2.82 -15.22
N GLY A 91 22.72 -1.65 -15.41
CA GLY A 91 24.08 -1.52 -15.97
C GLY A 91 25.22 -1.84 -15.00
N HIS A 92 24.97 -1.77 -13.67
CA HIS A 92 26.02 -1.91 -12.63
C HIS A 92 25.78 -3.09 -11.67
N SER A 93 24.72 -3.86 -11.85
CA SER A 93 24.43 -5.08 -11.08
C SER A 93 24.37 -6.31 -11.98
N ARG A 94 24.40 -7.47 -11.35
CA ARG A 94 24.15 -8.76 -12.01
C ARG A 94 22.74 -9.29 -11.68
N ASP A 95 21.90 -8.46 -11.10
CA ASP A 95 20.52 -8.85 -10.74
C ASP A 95 19.72 -9.22 -11.98
N ASN A 96 18.96 -10.29 -11.86
CA ASN A 96 17.94 -10.65 -12.83
C ASN A 96 16.55 -10.36 -12.22
N PHE A 97 15.61 -10.03 -13.08
CA PHE A 97 14.21 -10.01 -12.68
C PHE A 97 13.76 -11.42 -12.34
N GLN A 98 13.22 -11.60 -11.16
CA GLN A 98 12.71 -12.86 -10.65
C GLN A 98 11.33 -12.69 -10.04
N VAL A 99 10.57 -13.76 -9.91
CA VAL A 99 9.28 -13.74 -9.20
C VAL A 99 9.52 -13.21 -7.78
N ALA A 100 8.71 -12.27 -7.35
CA ALA A 100 8.85 -11.72 -6.00
C ALA A 100 8.57 -12.81 -4.95
N PRO A 101 9.35 -12.87 -3.86
CA PRO A 101 9.10 -13.81 -2.77
C PRO A 101 7.78 -13.48 -2.07
N GLY A 102 7.05 -14.50 -1.64
CA GLY A 102 5.77 -14.38 -0.92
C GLY A 102 4.66 -15.21 -1.55
N VAL A 103 3.43 -14.97 -1.10
CA VAL A 103 2.26 -15.67 -1.63
C VAL A 103 1.91 -15.16 -3.02
N ARG A 104 1.70 -16.08 -3.96
CA ARG A 104 1.32 -15.73 -5.34
C ARG A 104 -0.03 -15.00 -5.35
N GLY A 105 -0.06 -13.82 -5.97
CA GLY A 105 -1.30 -13.05 -6.15
C GLY A 105 -2.23 -13.71 -7.17
N MET A 106 -3.54 -13.65 -6.95
CA MET A 106 -4.55 -14.15 -7.89
C MET A 106 -4.73 -13.22 -9.09
N VAL A 107 -4.63 -11.92 -8.89
CA VAL A 107 -4.89 -10.88 -9.89
C VAL A 107 -3.61 -10.35 -10.52
N MET A 108 -2.54 -10.24 -9.73
CA MET A 108 -1.28 -9.66 -10.15
C MET A 108 -0.15 -10.69 -10.22
N LEU A 109 0.68 -10.58 -11.27
CA LEU A 109 2.02 -11.16 -11.29
C LEU A 109 2.99 -10.14 -10.72
N VAL A 110 3.68 -10.50 -9.64
CA VAL A 110 4.63 -9.64 -8.92
C VAL A 110 6.04 -10.17 -9.06
N PHE A 111 6.96 -9.32 -9.47
CA PHE A 111 8.36 -9.67 -9.63
C PHE A 111 9.28 -8.54 -9.15
N CYS A 112 10.55 -8.81 -8.98
CA CYS A 112 11.52 -7.84 -8.46
C CYS A 112 12.94 -8.13 -8.97
N LEU A 113 13.83 -7.14 -8.78
CA LEU A 113 15.28 -7.33 -8.80
C LEU A 113 15.75 -7.48 -7.34
N PRO A 114 16.53 -8.50 -6.97
CA PRO A 114 16.89 -8.80 -5.58
C PRO A 114 17.46 -7.62 -4.80
N SER A 115 18.38 -6.86 -5.36
CA SER A 115 19.03 -5.74 -4.69
C SER A 115 18.43 -4.36 -5.03
N PHE A 116 17.34 -4.31 -5.80
CA PHE A 116 16.62 -3.07 -6.11
C PHE A 116 15.37 -2.93 -5.23
N PRO A 117 15.14 -1.79 -4.57
CA PRO A 117 14.13 -1.68 -3.52
C PRO A 117 12.70 -1.45 -4.05
N PHE A 118 12.36 -2.08 -5.17
CA PHE A 118 11.04 -1.97 -5.79
C PHE A 118 10.52 -3.33 -6.22
N VAL A 119 9.21 -3.45 -6.27
CA VAL A 119 8.47 -4.54 -6.89
C VAL A 119 7.73 -4.02 -8.12
N PHE A 120 7.57 -4.91 -9.08
CA PHE A 120 6.92 -4.69 -10.35
C PHE A 120 5.67 -5.55 -10.39
N LYS A 121 4.52 -4.95 -10.70
CA LYS A 121 3.22 -5.62 -10.68
C LYS A 121 2.56 -5.51 -12.05
N MET A 122 2.21 -6.64 -12.63
CA MET A 122 1.44 -6.71 -13.87
C MET A 122 0.09 -7.35 -13.61
N ILE A 123 -0.95 -6.80 -14.20
CA ILE A 123 -2.28 -7.40 -14.17
C ILE A 123 -2.24 -8.63 -15.08
N LYS A 124 -2.70 -9.79 -14.59
CA LYS A 124 -2.81 -11.01 -15.37
C LYS A 124 -3.92 -10.89 -16.42
N ASP A 125 -3.79 -11.58 -17.54
CA ASP A 125 -4.83 -11.61 -18.59
C ASP A 125 -6.09 -12.38 -18.11
N ARG A 126 -5.91 -13.33 -17.17
CA ARG A 126 -6.98 -14.10 -16.54
C ARG A 126 -6.72 -14.21 -15.06
N PHE A 127 -7.79 -14.16 -14.28
CA PHE A 127 -7.71 -14.23 -12.82
C PHE A 127 -8.09 -15.62 -12.33
N ASP A 128 -7.41 -16.06 -11.27
CA ASP A 128 -7.68 -17.35 -10.65
C ASP A 128 -9.03 -17.28 -9.88
N PRO A 129 -9.88 -18.34 -9.95
CA PRO A 129 -11.08 -18.40 -9.12
C PRO A 129 -10.75 -18.25 -7.62
N PRO A 130 -11.59 -17.63 -6.79
CA PRO A 130 -12.96 -17.16 -7.08
C PRO A 130 -13.07 -15.71 -7.61
N LYS A 131 -11.97 -15.08 -8.06
CA LYS A 131 -11.98 -13.68 -8.52
C LYS A 131 -12.80 -13.52 -9.81
N THR A 132 -13.77 -12.60 -9.78
CA THR A 132 -14.65 -12.25 -10.90
C THR A 132 -14.38 -10.85 -11.45
N THR A 133 -13.33 -10.17 -10.94
CA THR A 133 -12.94 -8.82 -11.36
C THR A 133 -12.39 -8.79 -12.79
N THR A 134 -12.27 -7.61 -13.36
CA THR A 134 -11.69 -7.37 -14.70
C THR A 134 -10.45 -6.48 -14.61
N GLU A 135 -9.60 -6.51 -15.64
CA GLU A 135 -8.43 -5.62 -15.73
C GLU A 135 -8.84 -4.14 -15.56
N ARG A 136 -9.95 -3.74 -16.15
CA ARG A 136 -10.48 -2.38 -16.05
C ARG A 136 -10.80 -2.01 -14.60
N GLU A 137 -11.51 -2.87 -13.89
CA GLU A 137 -11.85 -2.65 -12.48
C GLU A 137 -10.60 -2.57 -11.60
N VAL A 138 -9.59 -3.43 -11.84
CA VAL A 138 -8.32 -3.34 -11.13
C VAL A 138 -7.65 -1.99 -11.36
N ARG A 139 -7.62 -1.48 -12.59
CA ARG A 139 -7.08 -0.15 -12.91
C ARG A 139 -7.86 0.97 -12.23
N GLU A 140 -9.19 0.88 -12.17
CA GLU A 140 -10.05 1.82 -11.46
C GLU A 140 -9.74 1.84 -9.95
N LYS A 141 -9.45 0.67 -9.35
CA LYS A 141 -9.01 0.58 -7.94
C LYS A 141 -7.67 1.28 -7.69
N TYR A 142 -6.69 1.09 -8.57
CA TYR A 142 -5.41 1.81 -8.48
C TYR A 142 -5.58 3.33 -8.63
N LEU A 143 -6.50 3.75 -9.50
CA LEU A 143 -6.83 5.18 -9.65
C LEU A 143 -7.55 5.73 -8.42
N LEU A 144 -8.45 4.94 -7.81
CA LEU A 144 -9.11 5.28 -6.55
C LEU A 144 -8.07 5.60 -5.47
N VAL A 145 -7.06 4.75 -5.30
CA VAL A 145 -5.97 4.97 -4.33
C VAL A 145 -5.28 6.31 -4.58
N LYS A 146 -4.88 6.58 -5.81
CA LYS A 146 -4.19 7.83 -6.18
C LYS A 146 -5.02 9.09 -5.92
N ASN A 147 -6.33 8.99 -6.03
CA ASN A 147 -7.22 10.14 -5.89
C ASN A 147 -7.73 10.34 -4.45
N HIS A 148 -7.70 9.31 -3.61
CA HIS A 148 -8.39 9.33 -2.31
C HIS A 148 -7.49 9.10 -1.10
N ASP A 149 -6.20 8.79 -1.28
CA ASP A 149 -5.29 8.67 -0.12
C ASP A 149 -5.13 10.04 0.55
N ARG A 150 -5.67 10.15 1.76
CA ARG A 150 -5.58 11.35 2.62
C ARG A 150 -4.83 11.10 3.92
N VAL A 151 -4.41 9.87 4.15
CA VAL A 151 -3.86 9.44 5.45
C VAL A 151 -2.49 8.80 5.35
N GLY A 152 -1.97 8.58 4.12
CA GLY A 152 -0.68 7.97 3.87
C GLY A 152 -0.58 6.54 4.42
N ARG A 153 -1.67 5.76 4.28
CA ARG A 153 -1.74 4.34 4.65
C ARG A 153 -1.83 3.41 3.46
N LEU A 154 -1.73 3.97 2.27
CA LEU A 154 -1.70 3.24 1.00
C LEU A 154 -0.31 3.34 0.39
N ALA A 155 0.18 2.27 -0.21
CA ALA A 155 1.47 2.27 -0.90
C ALA A 155 1.38 3.11 -2.17
N ASP A 156 2.34 4.03 -2.36
CA ASP A 156 2.41 4.82 -3.59
C ASP A 156 2.87 3.94 -4.76
N THR A 157 2.24 4.13 -5.91
CA THR A 157 2.51 3.39 -7.13
C THR A 157 2.92 4.32 -8.26
N LEU A 158 4.03 3.99 -8.92
CA LEU A 158 4.39 4.56 -10.21
C LEU A 158 3.80 3.67 -11.32
N GLU A 159 3.15 4.29 -12.28
CA GLU A 159 2.55 3.60 -13.42
C GLU A 159 3.34 3.92 -14.68
N TYR A 160 3.75 2.89 -15.42
CA TYR A 160 4.49 3.02 -16.67
C TYR A 160 3.80 2.28 -17.80
N SER A 161 3.99 2.80 -19.00
CA SER A 161 3.59 2.14 -20.24
C SER A 161 4.81 1.90 -21.14
N ASN A 162 4.79 0.78 -21.85
CA ASN A 162 5.82 0.41 -22.84
C ASN A 162 7.24 0.37 -22.26
N VAL A 163 7.39 -0.36 -21.16
CA VAL A 163 8.70 -0.55 -20.51
C VAL A 163 9.46 -1.68 -21.18
N ALA A 164 10.60 -1.38 -21.77
CA ALA A 164 11.47 -2.37 -22.39
C ALA A 164 12.50 -2.92 -21.39
N ILE A 165 12.46 -4.22 -21.15
CA ILE A 165 13.39 -4.95 -20.29
C ILE A 165 14.26 -5.87 -21.15
N PRO A 166 15.61 -5.90 -20.96
CA PRO A 166 16.47 -6.87 -21.66
C PRO A 166 16.08 -8.30 -21.28
N THR A 167 15.76 -9.14 -22.25
CA THR A 167 15.27 -10.51 -22.03
C THR A 167 16.29 -11.37 -21.26
N HIS A 168 17.59 -11.18 -21.51
CA HIS A 168 18.66 -11.88 -20.79
C HIS A 168 18.77 -11.50 -19.30
N ARG A 169 18.07 -10.44 -18.85
CA ARG A 169 17.98 -10.02 -17.44
C ARG A 169 16.70 -10.54 -16.77
N ILE A 170 15.95 -11.43 -17.40
CA ILE A 170 14.74 -12.04 -16.86
C ILE A 170 15.05 -13.52 -16.60
N GLU A 171 14.81 -13.98 -15.37
CA GLU A 171 14.96 -15.41 -15.06
C GLU A 171 13.98 -16.27 -15.88
N PRO A 172 14.39 -17.48 -16.31
CA PRO A 172 13.56 -18.34 -17.14
C PRO A 172 12.16 -18.58 -16.57
N GLN A 173 12.07 -18.83 -15.26
CA GLN A 173 10.80 -19.05 -14.56
C GLN A 173 9.87 -17.84 -14.65
N LEU A 174 10.40 -16.62 -14.49
CA LEU A 174 9.61 -15.39 -14.62
C LEU A 174 9.17 -15.17 -16.07
N LEU A 175 10.06 -15.41 -17.03
CA LEU A 175 9.75 -15.26 -18.44
C LEU A 175 8.61 -16.19 -18.89
N GLU A 176 8.63 -17.43 -18.41
CA GLU A 176 7.55 -18.40 -18.65
C GLU A 176 6.22 -17.90 -18.06
N GLN A 177 6.21 -17.44 -16.81
CA GLN A 177 5.00 -16.89 -16.18
C GLN A 177 4.49 -15.63 -16.89
N LEU A 178 5.37 -14.75 -17.37
CA LEU A 178 4.98 -13.56 -18.15
C LEU A 178 4.27 -13.97 -19.45
N ARG A 179 4.80 -14.98 -20.16
CA ARG A 179 4.20 -15.52 -21.38
C ARG A 179 2.87 -16.23 -21.14
N GLU A 180 2.75 -16.94 -20.02
CA GLU A 180 1.53 -17.69 -19.67
C GLU A 180 0.42 -16.76 -19.14
N LEU A 181 0.76 -15.85 -18.23
CA LEU A 181 -0.22 -15.11 -17.43
C LEU A 181 -0.50 -13.70 -17.93
N CYS A 182 0.42 -13.11 -18.72
CA CYS A 182 0.37 -11.72 -19.13
C CYS A 182 0.67 -11.56 -20.64
N ALA A 183 0.38 -12.59 -21.45
CA ALA A 183 0.66 -12.62 -22.89
C ALA A 183 0.07 -11.40 -23.64
N GLY A 184 -1.13 -10.98 -23.27
CA GLY A 184 -1.80 -9.82 -23.82
C GLY A 184 -1.14 -8.48 -23.50
N SER A 185 -0.31 -8.44 -22.46
CA SER A 185 0.34 -7.22 -21.96
C SER A 185 1.84 -7.16 -22.24
N ILE A 186 2.39 -8.11 -23.01
CA ILE A 186 3.82 -8.15 -23.36
C ILE A 186 4.01 -8.25 -24.88
N GLU A 187 5.15 -7.76 -25.36
CA GLU A 187 5.62 -7.90 -26.74
C GLU A 187 7.11 -8.24 -26.71
N GLU A 188 7.51 -9.24 -27.48
CA GLU A 188 8.93 -9.58 -27.66
C GLU A 188 9.47 -8.82 -28.87
N TYR A 189 10.50 -8.01 -28.68
CA TYR A 189 11.14 -7.22 -29.73
C TYR A 189 12.66 -7.37 -29.66
N GLY A 190 13.19 -8.22 -30.52
CA GLY A 190 14.63 -8.54 -30.55
C GLY A 190 15.09 -9.15 -29.24
N ASP A 191 16.05 -8.51 -28.59
CA ASP A 191 16.61 -8.89 -27.30
C ASP A 191 15.86 -8.32 -26.07
N ARG A 192 14.66 -7.74 -26.30
CA ARG A 192 13.89 -7.05 -25.28
C ARG A 192 12.47 -7.58 -25.16
N LEU A 193 11.97 -7.61 -23.94
CA LEU A 193 10.57 -7.78 -23.63
C LEU A 193 9.96 -6.40 -23.34
N VAL A 194 8.97 -6.00 -24.09
CA VAL A 194 8.22 -4.74 -23.88
C VAL A 194 6.97 -5.05 -23.10
N ILE A 195 6.81 -4.43 -21.94
CA ILE A 195 5.63 -4.51 -21.08
C ILE A 195 4.75 -3.29 -21.36
N ARG A 196 3.52 -3.52 -21.84
CA ARG A 196 2.59 -2.45 -22.21
C ARG A 196 2.14 -1.61 -21.03
N HIS A 197 1.96 -2.24 -19.87
CA HIS A 197 1.51 -1.56 -18.67
C HIS A 197 2.07 -2.24 -17.41
N ILE A 198 2.58 -1.46 -16.46
CA ILE A 198 3.17 -1.96 -15.23
C ILE A 198 3.02 -0.96 -14.09
N TYR A 199 2.68 -1.46 -12.91
CA TYR A 199 2.76 -0.73 -11.65
C TYR A 199 4.08 -1.04 -10.97
N ILE A 200 4.68 -0.03 -10.35
CA ILE A 200 5.94 -0.14 -9.63
C ILE A 200 5.76 0.47 -8.25
N GLU A 201 6.08 -0.30 -7.22
CA GLU A 201 5.93 0.10 -5.83
C GLU A 201 7.22 -0.12 -5.06
N ARG A 202 7.42 0.61 -3.97
CA ARG A 202 8.49 0.27 -3.05
C ARG A 202 8.25 -1.10 -2.45
N ARG A 203 9.32 -1.93 -2.48
CA ARG A 203 9.29 -3.22 -1.82
C ARG A 203 9.18 -3.02 -0.31
N MET A 204 8.20 -3.66 0.29
CA MET A 204 7.97 -3.71 1.72
C MET A 204 8.02 -5.15 2.19
N GLU A 205 8.26 -5.34 3.45
CA GLU A 205 8.14 -6.67 4.06
C GLU A 205 6.68 -6.91 4.43
N PRO A 206 6.04 -7.99 3.94
CA PRO A 206 4.68 -8.35 4.37
C PRO A 206 4.58 -8.44 5.89
N LEU A 207 3.48 -7.94 6.46
CA LEU A 207 3.34 -7.81 7.90
C LEU A 207 3.40 -9.16 8.63
N ASP A 208 2.87 -10.23 8.05
CA ASP A 208 2.96 -11.58 8.58
C ASP A 208 4.42 -12.06 8.68
N ASN A 209 5.21 -11.88 7.63
CA ASN A 209 6.64 -12.21 7.61
C ASN A 209 7.41 -11.37 8.63
N TYR A 210 7.18 -10.06 8.67
CA TYR A 210 7.79 -9.17 9.64
C TYR A 210 7.49 -9.60 11.07
N LEU A 211 6.24 -9.94 11.38
CA LEU A 211 5.85 -10.40 12.72
C LEU A 211 6.51 -11.72 13.13
N ALA A 212 6.78 -12.61 12.17
CA ALA A 212 7.48 -13.87 12.45
C ALA A 212 8.93 -13.65 12.88
N GLY A 213 9.65 -12.70 12.25
CA GLY A 213 11.06 -12.40 12.52
C GLY A 213 11.31 -11.31 13.58
N ALA A 214 10.30 -10.51 13.93
CA ALA A 214 10.45 -9.34 14.78
C ALA A 214 10.63 -9.67 16.26
N SER A 215 11.40 -8.84 16.95
CA SER A 215 11.49 -8.85 18.43
C SER A 215 10.13 -8.51 19.06
N LYS A 216 9.94 -8.86 20.34
CA LYS A 216 8.69 -8.57 21.08
C LYS A 216 8.31 -7.08 21.03
N ARG A 217 9.28 -6.18 21.08
CA ARG A 217 9.06 -4.73 21.02
C ARG A 217 8.60 -4.28 19.63
N GLU A 218 9.24 -4.77 18.57
CA GLU A 218 8.91 -4.46 17.18
C GLU A 218 7.56 -5.03 16.79
N ARG A 219 7.29 -6.29 17.17
CA ARG A 219 5.97 -6.94 16.98
C ARG A 219 4.85 -6.11 17.60
N LYS A 220 5.02 -5.69 18.87
CA LYS A 220 4.03 -4.84 19.55
C LYS A 220 3.79 -3.53 18.80
N ARG A 221 4.86 -2.88 18.31
CA ARG A 221 4.74 -1.63 17.54
C ARG A 221 4.03 -1.84 16.21
N ALA A 222 4.39 -2.89 15.47
CA ALA A 222 3.79 -3.20 14.17
C ALA A 222 2.29 -3.53 14.29
N ILE A 223 1.89 -4.32 15.31
CA ILE A 223 0.47 -4.64 15.53
C ILE A 223 -0.33 -3.39 15.94
N LEU A 224 0.24 -2.52 16.80
CA LEU A 224 -0.42 -1.24 17.13
C LEU A 224 -0.58 -0.36 15.89
N ASP A 225 0.45 -0.29 15.06
CA ASP A 225 0.41 0.52 13.85
C ASP A 225 -0.49 -0.09 12.75
N TYR A 226 -0.65 -1.42 12.72
CA TYR A 226 -1.65 -2.11 11.91
C TYR A 226 -3.09 -1.69 12.30
N GLY A 227 -3.39 -1.69 13.61
CA GLY A 227 -4.68 -1.18 14.09
C GLY A 227 -4.90 0.30 13.74
N ASN A 228 -3.85 1.13 13.85
CA ASN A 228 -3.90 2.52 13.43
C ASN A 228 -4.12 2.64 11.90
N ALA A 229 -3.50 1.78 11.09
CA ALA A 229 -3.68 1.79 9.64
C ALA A 229 -5.14 1.52 9.26
N ILE A 230 -5.78 0.52 9.88
CA ILE A 230 -7.21 0.22 9.67
C ILE A 230 -8.08 1.42 10.06
N ARG A 231 -7.82 2.02 11.23
CA ARG A 231 -8.56 3.21 11.70
C ARG A 231 -8.40 4.40 10.76
N ASP A 232 -7.17 4.67 10.33
CA ASP A 232 -6.86 5.81 9.45
C ASP A 232 -7.52 5.63 8.07
N LEU A 233 -7.51 4.40 7.51
CA LEU A 233 -8.21 4.07 6.26
C LEU A 233 -9.72 4.24 6.39
N ALA A 234 -10.31 3.73 7.48
CA ALA A 234 -11.74 3.88 7.74
C ALA A 234 -12.15 5.35 7.90
N GLY A 235 -11.33 6.16 8.61
CA GLY A 235 -11.53 7.61 8.74
C GLY A 235 -11.44 8.36 7.40
N ALA A 236 -10.72 7.82 6.41
CA ALA A 236 -10.66 8.33 5.05
C ALA A 236 -11.74 7.75 4.11
N ASN A 237 -12.73 7.07 4.64
CA ASN A 237 -13.77 6.37 3.88
C ASN A 237 -13.22 5.30 2.93
N ILE A 238 -12.15 4.60 3.32
CA ILE A 238 -11.53 3.55 2.54
C ILE A 238 -11.68 2.22 3.27
N PHE A 239 -12.26 1.23 2.59
CA PHE A 239 -12.29 -0.16 3.00
C PHE A 239 -11.30 -0.96 2.15
N PRO A 240 -10.29 -1.63 2.76
CA PRO A 240 -9.28 -2.35 2.00
C PRO A 240 -9.78 -3.66 1.35
N GLY A 241 -11.00 -4.11 1.65
CA GLY A 241 -11.54 -5.39 1.23
C GLY A 241 -11.05 -6.49 2.16
N ASP A 242 -9.96 -7.14 1.79
CA ASP A 242 -9.33 -8.17 2.62
C ASP A 242 -8.30 -7.55 3.57
N MET A 243 -8.60 -7.58 4.87
CA MET A 243 -7.73 -7.06 5.92
C MET A 243 -6.73 -8.10 6.46
N LEU A 244 -6.32 -9.06 5.65
CA LEU A 244 -5.30 -10.03 6.05
C LEU A 244 -3.94 -9.36 6.23
N LYS A 245 -3.16 -9.83 7.19
CA LYS A 245 -1.81 -9.31 7.49
C LYS A 245 -0.87 -9.33 6.28
N LYS A 246 -1.00 -10.34 5.41
CA LYS A 246 -0.22 -10.47 4.17
C LYS A 246 -0.43 -9.32 3.16
N ASN A 247 -1.57 -8.60 3.25
CA ASN A 247 -1.93 -7.51 2.35
C ASN A 247 -1.45 -6.13 2.87
N PHE A 248 -0.81 -6.13 4.04
CA PHE A 248 -0.15 -4.96 4.62
C PHE A 248 1.37 -5.16 4.61
N GLY A 249 2.08 -4.08 4.40
CA GLY A 249 3.55 -4.08 4.40
C GLY A 249 4.11 -3.18 5.48
N VAL A 250 5.25 -3.58 6.03
CA VAL A 250 6.02 -2.76 6.95
C VAL A 250 7.06 -1.99 6.15
N THR A 251 6.97 -0.66 6.20
CA THR A 251 7.94 0.21 5.53
C THR A 251 9.26 0.23 6.31
N ARG A 252 10.36 0.69 5.65
CA ARG A 252 11.66 0.90 6.30
C ARG A 252 11.63 1.79 7.54
N HIS A 253 10.56 2.57 7.72
CA HIS A 253 10.35 3.43 8.90
C HIS A 253 9.50 2.77 9.98
N GLY A 254 9.14 1.49 9.81
CA GLY A 254 8.30 0.73 10.72
C GLY A 254 6.83 1.16 10.71
N ARG A 255 6.37 1.79 9.62
CA ARG A 255 4.96 2.15 9.40
C ARG A 255 4.27 1.05 8.63
N VAL A 256 3.08 0.67 9.05
CA VAL A 256 2.24 -0.32 8.37
C VAL A 256 1.38 0.38 7.34
N VAL A 257 1.42 -0.08 6.09
CA VAL A 257 0.64 0.44 4.97
C VAL A 257 0.01 -0.71 4.18
N PHE A 258 -1.13 -0.44 3.57
CA PHE A 258 -1.85 -1.39 2.72
C PHE A 258 -1.34 -1.32 1.28
N TYR A 259 -1.23 -2.45 0.58
CA TYR A 259 -0.68 -2.52 -0.79
C TYR A 259 -1.43 -3.45 -1.75
N ASP A 260 -2.53 -4.06 -1.33
CA ASP A 260 -3.33 -4.98 -2.15
C ASP A 260 -4.68 -4.34 -2.51
N TYR A 261 -4.78 -3.79 -3.72
CA TYR A 261 -5.87 -2.88 -4.09
C TYR A 261 -7.00 -3.53 -4.88
N ASP A 262 -6.96 -4.83 -5.14
CA ASP A 262 -7.92 -5.48 -6.03
C ASP A 262 -9.37 -5.49 -5.47
N GLU A 263 -9.54 -5.34 -4.16
CA GLU A 263 -10.85 -5.28 -3.48
C GLU A 263 -11.17 -3.95 -2.80
N ILE A 264 -10.28 -2.96 -2.89
CA ILE A 264 -10.48 -1.66 -2.23
C ILE A 264 -11.75 -0.96 -2.71
N CYS A 265 -12.53 -0.39 -1.79
CA CYS A 265 -13.73 0.38 -2.10
C CYS A 265 -14.00 1.46 -1.03
N PRO A 266 -14.93 2.40 -1.28
CA PRO A 266 -15.42 3.28 -0.23
C PRO A 266 -16.08 2.49 0.90
N LEU A 267 -15.77 2.84 2.14
CA LEU A 267 -16.36 2.18 3.32
C LEU A 267 -17.88 2.33 3.36
N THR A 268 -18.39 3.44 2.85
CA THR A 268 -19.84 3.72 2.75
C THR A 268 -20.59 2.81 1.79
N ASP A 269 -19.87 2.16 0.86
CA ASP A 269 -20.46 1.23 -0.11
C ASP A 269 -20.52 -0.20 0.42
N CYS A 270 -19.98 -0.43 1.65
CA CYS A 270 -19.93 -1.75 2.27
C CYS A 270 -21.18 -2.05 3.06
N ASN A 271 -21.72 -3.27 2.92
CA ASN A 271 -22.75 -3.81 3.76
C ASN A 271 -22.14 -4.71 4.84
N PHE A 272 -22.24 -4.29 6.10
CA PHE A 272 -21.72 -5.06 7.23
C PHE A 272 -22.84 -5.91 7.85
N ARG A 273 -22.58 -7.20 8.02
CA ARG A 273 -23.51 -8.15 8.62
C ARG A 273 -22.84 -8.94 9.75
N GLU A 274 -23.65 -9.45 10.65
CA GLU A 274 -23.19 -10.48 11.58
C GLU A 274 -22.94 -11.79 10.82
N ILE A 275 -21.89 -12.51 11.22
CA ILE A 275 -21.59 -13.82 10.64
C ILE A 275 -22.75 -14.75 10.99
N PRO A 276 -23.46 -15.33 10.01
CA PRO A 276 -24.52 -16.27 10.31
C PRO A 276 -23.97 -17.50 11.06
N PRO A 277 -24.77 -18.12 11.93
CA PRO A 277 -24.35 -19.35 12.59
C PRO A 277 -24.02 -20.42 11.54
N PRO A 278 -23.01 -21.27 11.79
CA PRO A 278 -22.64 -22.34 10.87
C PRO A 278 -23.83 -23.27 10.66
N ARG A 279 -24.06 -23.69 9.42
CA ARG A 279 -25.20 -24.55 9.05
C ARG A 279 -24.94 -26.03 9.38
N ASN A 280 -23.64 -26.40 9.40
CA ASN A 280 -23.16 -27.76 9.67
C ASN A 280 -21.74 -27.71 10.26
N GLU A 281 -21.21 -28.86 10.69
CA GLU A 281 -19.85 -29.00 11.23
C GLU A 281 -18.76 -28.68 10.19
N GLU A 282 -19.02 -28.87 8.89
CA GLU A 282 -18.08 -28.52 7.80
C GLU A 282 -17.96 -27.01 7.65
N ASP A 283 -19.07 -26.27 7.76
CA ASP A 283 -19.07 -24.79 7.76
C ASP A 283 -18.33 -24.23 9.00
N GLU A 284 -18.38 -24.94 10.14
CA GLU A 284 -17.67 -24.52 11.35
C GLU A 284 -16.16 -24.70 11.23
N MET A 285 -15.71 -25.67 10.44
CA MET A 285 -14.30 -25.96 10.18
C MET A 285 -13.76 -25.32 8.91
N SER A 286 -14.62 -24.76 8.07
CA SER A 286 -14.24 -24.09 6.82
C SER A 286 -13.64 -22.71 7.10
N ASP A 287 -12.46 -22.44 6.54
CA ASP A 287 -11.88 -21.10 6.50
C ASP A 287 -12.51 -20.21 5.41
N GLU A 288 -13.36 -20.77 4.56
CA GLU A 288 -14.07 -20.08 3.47
C GLU A 288 -15.53 -19.83 3.86
N LEU A 289 -15.83 -18.61 4.26
CA LEU A 289 -17.21 -18.11 4.30
C LEU A 289 -17.62 -17.75 2.86
N ILE A 290 -18.24 -18.70 2.16
CA ILE A 290 -18.86 -18.46 0.85
C ILE A 290 -20.08 -17.60 1.04
N ILE A 291 -19.94 -16.29 0.79
CA ILE A 291 -21.06 -15.36 0.74
C ILE A 291 -21.04 -14.66 -0.59
N GLN A 292 -22.01 -15.01 -1.40
CA GLN A 292 -22.31 -14.30 -2.63
C GLN A 292 -22.78 -12.88 -2.30
N SER A 293 -22.08 -11.88 -2.83
CA SER A 293 -22.46 -10.47 -2.95
C SER A 293 -22.46 -9.54 -1.73
N GLU A 294 -21.92 -9.93 -0.56
CA GLU A 294 -21.88 -9.01 0.59
C GLU A 294 -20.61 -9.21 1.42
N ILE A 295 -19.96 -8.11 1.76
CA ILE A 295 -18.71 -8.12 2.53
C ILE A 295 -19.01 -8.49 3.97
N ILE A 296 -18.55 -9.65 4.40
CA ILE A 296 -18.54 -10.03 5.82
C ILE A 296 -17.12 -9.86 6.33
N LEU A 297 -16.98 -9.12 7.41
CA LEU A 297 -15.72 -9.04 8.14
C LEU A 297 -15.51 -10.31 8.96
N PRO A 298 -14.59 -11.21 8.56
CA PRO A 298 -14.24 -12.36 9.39
C PRO A 298 -13.33 -11.91 10.53
N PHE A 299 -13.88 -11.22 11.53
CA PHE A 299 -13.22 -11.08 12.82
C PHE A 299 -13.52 -12.32 13.69
N LYS A 300 -13.32 -13.52 13.15
CA LYS A 300 -13.19 -14.73 13.96
C LYS A 300 -11.70 -15.03 14.16
N ASN A 301 -11.32 -15.04 15.42
CA ASN A 301 -10.07 -15.27 16.09
C ASN A 301 -9.32 -16.58 15.73
N ARG A 302 -9.22 -17.00 14.47
CA ARG A 302 -8.69 -18.34 14.15
C ARG A 302 -7.18 -18.44 13.91
N CYS A 303 -6.45 -17.34 13.87
CA CYS A 303 -5.00 -17.38 13.61
C CYS A 303 -4.15 -16.63 14.64
N LEU A 304 -4.69 -16.36 15.84
CA LEU A 304 -3.97 -15.64 16.87
C LEU A 304 -3.63 -16.62 18.00
N ASP A 305 -2.35 -16.71 18.34
CA ASP A 305 -1.98 -17.38 19.58
C ASP A 305 -2.58 -16.64 20.81
N ASN A 306 -2.66 -17.32 21.95
CA ASN A 306 -3.23 -16.76 23.19
C ASN A 306 -2.59 -15.42 23.63
N SER A 307 -1.41 -15.08 23.11
CA SER A 307 -0.73 -13.82 23.42
C SER A 307 -1.19 -12.68 22.53
N GLU A 308 -1.51 -12.99 21.27
CA GLU A 308 -2.09 -12.06 20.31
C GLU A 308 -3.55 -11.74 20.63
N GLU A 309 -4.32 -12.73 21.10
CA GLU A 309 -5.71 -12.56 21.54
C GLU A 309 -5.83 -11.64 22.76
N LYS A 310 -5.00 -11.84 23.78
CA LYS A 310 -4.88 -10.94 24.94
C LYS A 310 -4.46 -9.52 24.53
N PHE A 311 -3.63 -9.42 23.49
CA PHE A 311 -3.17 -8.14 22.97
C PHE A 311 -4.28 -7.41 22.19
N ILE A 312 -5.06 -8.12 21.37
CA ILE A 312 -6.23 -7.56 20.68
C ILE A 312 -7.32 -7.13 21.67
N GLN A 313 -7.56 -7.90 22.73
CA GLN A 313 -8.44 -7.49 23.82
C GLN A 313 -7.92 -6.21 24.51
N LYS A 314 -6.59 -6.08 24.67
CA LYS A 314 -5.98 -4.87 25.21
C LYS A 314 -6.05 -3.71 24.22
N MET A 315 -5.93 -3.96 22.92
CA MET A 315 -6.15 -2.99 21.85
C MET A 315 -7.61 -2.50 21.80
N ARG A 316 -8.59 -3.39 21.90
CA ARG A 316 -10.01 -3.01 22.05
C ARG A 316 -10.20 -2.03 23.22
N LYS A 317 -9.49 -2.26 24.31
CA LYS A 317 -9.53 -1.40 25.51
C LYS A 317 -8.87 -0.04 25.31
N ILE A 318 -7.74 0.03 24.58
CA ILE A 318 -6.97 1.27 24.34
C ILE A 318 -7.63 2.14 23.29
N ILE A 319 -8.26 1.53 22.28
CA ILE A 319 -8.92 2.24 21.17
C ILE A 319 -10.37 2.60 21.53
N GLY A 320 -10.85 2.22 22.73
CA GLY A 320 -12.24 2.47 23.17
C GLY A 320 -13.26 1.50 22.55
N PHE A 321 -12.80 0.43 21.91
CA PHE A 321 -13.65 -0.61 21.32
C PHE A 321 -14.07 -1.66 22.36
N HIS A 322 -14.83 -1.23 23.36
CA HIS A 322 -15.51 -2.16 24.24
C HIS A 322 -16.80 -2.64 23.55
N THR A 323 -16.89 -3.94 23.24
CA THR A 323 -18.11 -4.73 23.02
C THR A 323 -19.29 -3.99 22.33
N LEU A 324 -19.02 -3.14 21.35
CA LEU A 324 -20.09 -2.49 20.60
C LEU A 324 -20.46 -3.36 19.39
N PRO A 325 -21.77 -3.58 19.17
CA PRO A 325 -22.25 -4.23 17.95
C PRO A 325 -21.77 -3.48 16.71
N LEU A 326 -21.61 -4.17 15.60
CA LEU A 326 -21.10 -3.62 14.33
C LEU A 326 -21.84 -2.36 13.86
N HIS A 327 -23.15 -2.25 14.16
CA HIS A 327 -23.97 -1.06 13.84
C HIS A 327 -23.55 0.20 14.61
N PHE A 328 -22.88 0.05 15.76
CA PHE A 328 -22.34 1.19 16.52
C PHE A 328 -21.03 1.73 15.87
N PHE A 329 -20.28 0.85 15.25
CA PHE A 329 -19.12 1.22 14.41
C PHE A 329 -19.57 2.13 13.27
N MET A 330 -20.64 1.73 12.58
CA MET A 330 -21.23 2.52 11.50
C MET A 330 -21.77 3.86 11.99
N LYS A 331 -22.42 3.88 13.16
CA LYS A 331 -22.99 5.11 13.73
C LYS A 331 -21.89 6.12 14.14
N PHE A 332 -20.83 5.63 14.74
CA PHE A 332 -19.69 6.48 15.12
C PHE A 332 -18.96 7.07 13.91
N PHE A 333 -18.84 6.33 12.79
CA PHE A 333 -18.23 6.81 11.55
C PHE A 333 -19.18 7.63 10.68
N ILE A 334 -20.50 7.42 10.76
CA ILE A 334 -21.50 8.21 10.03
C ILE A 334 -21.78 9.54 10.73
N GLU A 335 -21.75 9.58 12.07
CA GLU A 335 -21.93 10.81 12.86
C GLU A 335 -20.67 11.67 12.94
N TRP A 336 -19.50 11.09 12.64
CA TRP A 336 -18.26 11.84 12.53
C TRP A 336 -18.10 12.33 11.08
N LYS A 337 -18.84 13.38 10.73
CA LYS A 337 -18.52 14.19 9.56
C LYS A 337 -17.32 15.08 9.93
N PRO A 338 -16.23 15.05 9.10
CA PRO A 338 -15.12 15.99 9.27
C PRO A 338 -15.59 17.42 9.06
#